data_d75b220a087561944a1aa20bf800bcb2
#
_entry.id   d75b220a087561944a1aa20bf800bcb2
#
_cell.length_a   1.000
_cell.length_b   1.000
_cell.length_c   1.000
_cell.angle_alpha   90.00
_cell.angle_beta   90.00
_cell.angle_gamma   90.00
#
_symmetry.space_group_name_H-M   'P 1'
#
loop_
_entity.id
_entity.type
_entity.pdbx_description
1 polymer ?
#
loop_
_entity_poly.entity_id
_entity_poly.type
_entity_poly.pdbx_seq_one_letter_code
_entity_poly.pdbx_strand_id
1 'polypeptide(L)'
;KAFLDSAGTYQNRPVPYGLAVYGKLGEELRTFPDGVPLQCLRLLWEHKECMCLRLRFMEENGFLPAPGPADAYEEVRRIFQQIFQLAVKYQVQPDVRIPQKILEYIDWGADREEQILTAVLTAPWPDRLTVQAVSGPPKNANGAAERCL
;
A
#
# COMPACT_ATOMS: atom_id res chain seq x y z
N LYS A 1 -9.39 14.15 -5.57
CA LYS A 1 -8.98 13.29 -6.71
C LYS A 1 -7.60 13.70 -7.26
N ALA A 2 -7.34 14.97 -7.56
CA ALA A 2 -6.06 15.46 -8.07
C ALA A 2 -4.85 15.13 -7.17
N PHE A 3 -5.05 14.93 -5.86
CA PHE A 3 -3.98 14.55 -4.94
C PHE A 3 -3.62 13.06 -5.02
N LEU A 4 -4.58 12.20 -5.40
CA LEU A 4 -4.37 10.76 -5.58
C LEU A 4 -3.82 10.40 -6.96
N ASP A 5 -4.12 11.26 -7.95
CA ASP A 5 -3.66 11.11 -9.33
C ASP A 5 -2.61 12.19 -9.62
N SER A 6 -1.35 11.89 -9.40
CA SER A 6 -0.27 12.80 -9.72
C SER A 6 0.65 12.20 -10.78
N ALA A 7 1.17 13.07 -11.66
CA ALA A 7 2.20 12.75 -12.62
C ALA A 7 3.42 13.60 -12.35
N GLY A 8 4.59 13.01 -12.48
CA GLY A 8 5.86 13.70 -12.38
C GLY A 8 6.76 13.34 -13.56
N THR A 9 8.00 13.77 -13.51
CA THR A 9 9.00 13.41 -14.52
C THR A 9 10.19 12.74 -13.84
N TYR A 10 10.64 11.63 -14.42
CA TYR A 10 11.89 10.98 -14.06
C TYR A 10 12.75 10.85 -15.31
N GLN A 11 13.96 11.39 -15.27
CA GLN A 11 14.87 11.43 -16.45
C GLN A 11 14.17 11.99 -17.72
N ASN A 12 13.39 13.08 -17.56
CA ASN A 12 12.61 13.73 -18.62
C ASN A 12 11.49 12.85 -19.23
N ARG A 13 11.07 11.77 -18.58
CA ARG A 13 9.92 10.96 -18.97
C ARG A 13 8.77 11.19 -17.99
N PRO A 14 7.52 11.33 -18.46
CA PRO A 14 6.38 11.40 -17.57
C PRO A 14 6.25 10.06 -16.81
N VAL A 15 6.15 10.16 -15.49
CA VAL A 15 6.00 9.00 -14.60
C VAL A 15 4.70 9.19 -13.82
N PRO A 16 3.78 8.22 -13.84
CA PRO A 16 2.59 8.26 -13.01
C PRO A 16 2.96 8.02 -11.54
N TYR A 17 2.24 8.72 -10.64
CA TYR A 17 2.32 8.54 -9.20
C TYR A 17 0.93 8.26 -8.62
N GLY A 18 0.90 7.73 -7.40
CA GLY A 18 -0.35 7.44 -6.72
C GLY A 18 -1.16 6.40 -7.48
N LEU A 19 -2.46 6.60 -7.56
CA LEU A 19 -3.38 5.65 -8.21
C LEU A 19 -3.21 5.58 -9.75
N ALA A 20 -2.63 6.61 -10.38
CA ALA A 20 -2.36 6.60 -11.81
C ALA A 20 -1.39 5.48 -12.25
N VAL A 21 -0.60 4.95 -11.31
CA VAL A 21 0.29 3.79 -11.53
C VAL A 21 -0.48 2.55 -12.00
N TYR A 22 -1.70 2.35 -11.52
CA TYR A 22 -2.51 1.17 -11.88
C TYR A 22 -2.91 1.16 -13.35
N GLY A 23 -3.29 2.32 -13.88
CA GLY A 23 -3.59 2.45 -15.31
C GLY A 23 -2.38 2.10 -16.17
N LYS A 24 -1.19 2.60 -15.80
CA LYS A 24 0.05 2.30 -16.52
C LYS A 24 0.44 0.84 -16.42
N LEU A 25 0.34 0.24 -15.24
CA LEU A 25 0.60 -1.18 -15.04
C LEU A 25 -0.36 -2.05 -15.86
N GLY A 26 -1.64 -1.67 -15.92
CA GLY A 26 -2.63 -2.36 -16.74
C GLY A 26 -2.32 -2.30 -18.24
N GLU A 27 -1.84 -1.15 -18.75
CA GLU A 27 -1.37 -1.02 -20.15
C GLU A 27 -0.18 -1.95 -20.40
N GLU A 28 0.80 -1.95 -19.53
CA GLU A 28 1.98 -2.80 -19.66
C GLU A 28 1.62 -4.30 -19.62
N LEU A 29 0.75 -4.73 -18.71
CA LEU A 29 0.28 -6.11 -18.65
C LEU A 29 -0.44 -6.58 -19.92
N ARG A 30 -1.14 -5.67 -20.62
CA ARG A 30 -1.83 -6.00 -21.88
C ARG A 30 -0.87 -6.09 -23.08
N THR A 31 0.25 -5.38 -23.02
CA THR A 31 1.19 -5.23 -24.17
C THR A 31 2.48 -6.01 -24.00
N PHE A 32 2.71 -6.58 -22.83
CA PHE A 32 4.01 -7.22 -22.49
C PHE A 32 4.13 -8.60 -23.17
N PRO A 33 5.02 -8.76 -24.17
CA PRO A 33 5.20 -10.03 -24.88
C PRO A 33 5.85 -11.11 -24.00
N ASP A 34 6.59 -10.72 -22.97
CA ASP A 34 7.40 -11.59 -22.13
C ASP A 34 6.68 -12.05 -20.83
N GLY A 35 5.39 -11.74 -20.69
CA GLY A 35 4.57 -12.21 -19.57
C GLY A 35 4.38 -11.20 -18.43
N VAL A 36 4.05 -11.69 -17.24
CA VAL A 36 3.66 -10.87 -16.09
C VAL A 36 4.90 -10.30 -15.37
N PRO A 37 4.99 -8.99 -15.14
CA PRO A 37 6.14 -8.33 -14.51
C PRO A 37 6.20 -8.62 -13.01
N LEU A 38 6.73 -9.77 -12.62
CA LEU A 38 6.72 -10.30 -11.26
C LEU A 38 7.30 -9.33 -10.22
N GLN A 39 8.41 -8.66 -10.57
CA GLN A 39 9.07 -7.73 -9.64
C GLN A 39 8.21 -6.49 -9.35
N CYS A 40 7.55 -5.96 -10.37
CA CYS A 40 6.64 -4.81 -10.18
C CYS A 40 5.46 -5.18 -9.28
N LEU A 41 4.87 -6.35 -9.48
CA LEU A 41 3.74 -6.83 -8.67
C LEU A 41 4.16 -7.15 -7.23
N ARG A 42 5.38 -7.65 -7.03
CA ARG A 42 5.96 -7.83 -5.71
C ARG A 42 6.11 -6.50 -4.97
N LEU A 43 6.75 -5.52 -5.60
CA LEU A 43 6.93 -4.19 -5.01
C LEU A 43 5.58 -3.52 -4.68
N LEU A 44 4.59 -3.71 -5.54
CA LEU A 44 3.26 -3.19 -5.30
C LEU A 44 2.61 -3.83 -4.07
N TRP A 45 2.70 -5.14 -3.91
CA TRP A 45 2.24 -5.82 -2.70
C TRP A 45 2.99 -5.36 -1.44
N GLU A 46 4.33 -5.31 -1.48
CA GLU A 46 5.14 -4.81 -0.36
C GLU A 46 4.77 -3.37 0.03
N HIS A 47 4.44 -2.53 -0.94
CA HIS A 47 3.93 -1.18 -0.68
C HIS A 47 2.60 -1.22 0.09
N LYS A 48 1.68 -2.16 -0.21
CA LYS A 48 0.42 -2.29 0.53
C LYS A 48 0.64 -2.77 1.97
N GLU A 49 1.60 -3.65 2.19
CA GLU A 49 2.04 -4.03 3.54
C GLU A 49 2.49 -2.80 4.34
N CYS A 50 3.36 -1.97 3.75
CA CYS A 50 3.81 -0.72 4.38
C CYS A 50 2.66 0.26 4.66
N MET A 51 1.68 0.36 3.76
CA MET A 51 0.52 1.23 3.96
C MET A 51 -0.38 0.75 5.11
N CYS A 52 -0.60 -0.56 5.26
CA CYS A 52 -1.30 -1.11 6.43
C CYS A 52 -0.61 -0.70 7.73
N LEU A 53 0.72 -0.86 7.80
CA LEU A 53 1.49 -0.49 8.99
C LEU A 53 1.39 1.01 9.29
N ARG A 54 1.45 1.86 8.27
CA ARG A 54 1.32 3.32 8.43
C ARG A 54 -0.06 3.72 8.96
N LEU A 55 -1.13 3.17 8.38
CA LEU A 55 -2.48 3.47 8.81
C LEU A 55 -2.71 2.99 10.25
N ARG A 56 -2.23 1.79 10.61
CA ARG A 56 -2.32 1.28 11.98
C ARG A 56 -1.55 2.16 12.96
N PHE A 57 -0.34 2.57 12.62
CA PHE A 57 0.42 3.53 13.43
C PHE A 57 -0.34 4.84 13.63
N MET A 58 -0.99 5.36 12.59
CA MET A 58 -1.78 6.59 12.69
C MET A 58 -3.02 6.43 13.58
N GLU A 59 -3.69 5.28 13.56
CA GLU A 59 -4.79 4.95 14.46
C GLU A 59 -4.31 4.83 15.91
N GLU A 60 -3.23 4.08 16.15
CA GLU A 60 -2.65 3.88 17.50
C GLU A 60 -2.18 5.17 18.15
N ASN A 61 -1.78 6.15 17.35
CA ASN A 61 -1.33 7.46 17.83
C ASN A 61 -2.42 8.55 17.76
N GLY A 62 -3.65 8.18 17.48
CA GLY A 62 -4.80 9.10 17.51
C GLY A 62 -4.84 10.09 16.33
N PHE A 63 -4.07 9.88 15.26
CA PHE A 63 -4.14 10.68 14.04
C PHE A 63 -5.33 10.31 13.17
N LEU A 64 -5.83 9.09 13.30
CA LEU A 64 -7.02 8.58 12.63
C LEU A 64 -7.94 7.89 13.64
N PRO A 65 -9.26 7.83 13.38
CA PRO A 65 -10.19 7.10 14.23
C PRO A 65 -9.92 5.58 14.14
N ALA A 66 -9.99 4.89 15.29
CA ALA A 66 -9.86 3.44 15.40
C ALA A 66 -11.15 2.82 15.97
N PRO A 67 -11.57 1.60 15.53
CA PRO A 67 -11.09 0.88 14.35
C PRO A 67 -11.52 1.60 13.06
N GLY A 68 -10.72 1.51 12.03
CA GLY A 68 -11.05 2.26 10.82
C GLY A 68 -10.19 1.92 9.59
N PRO A 69 -9.47 2.91 9.03
CA PRO A 69 -8.79 2.77 7.75
C PRO A 69 -7.79 1.62 7.67
N ALA A 70 -7.09 1.28 8.75
CA ALA A 70 -6.12 0.18 8.75
C ALA A 70 -6.78 -1.17 8.50
N ASP A 71 -7.90 -1.45 9.16
CA ASP A 71 -8.65 -2.70 8.98
C ASP A 71 -9.29 -2.76 7.58
N ALA A 72 -9.83 -1.64 7.09
CA ALA A 72 -10.36 -1.56 5.73
C ALA A 72 -9.27 -1.78 4.68
N TYR A 73 -8.07 -1.23 4.90
CA TYR A 73 -6.94 -1.36 3.97
C TYR A 73 -6.33 -2.77 3.94
N GLU A 74 -6.57 -3.58 4.96
CA GLU A 74 -6.17 -4.99 4.99
C GLU A 74 -6.78 -5.80 3.83
N GLU A 75 -7.98 -5.40 3.36
CA GLU A 75 -8.60 -5.98 2.18
C GLU A 75 -7.77 -5.69 0.92
N VAL A 76 -7.33 -4.45 0.73
CA VAL A 76 -6.46 -4.05 -0.38
C VAL A 76 -5.16 -4.85 -0.35
N ARG A 77 -4.53 -4.94 0.81
CA ARG A 77 -3.30 -5.74 1.01
C ARG A 77 -3.48 -7.18 0.55
N ARG A 78 -4.60 -7.83 0.92
CA ARG A 78 -4.91 -9.22 0.54
C ARG A 78 -5.12 -9.37 -0.96
N ILE A 79 -5.78 -8.41 -1.61
CA ILE A 79 -5.96 -8.41 -3.06
C ILE A 79 -4.59 -8.41 -3.75
N PHE A 80 -3.68 -7.50 -3.36
CA PHE A 80 -2.36 -7.41 -3.98
C PHE A 80 -1.45 -8.60 -3.65
N GLN A 81 -1.62 -9.22 -2.50
CA GLN A 81 -0.99 -10.52 -2.20
C GLN A 81 -1.47 -11.60 -3.16
N GLN A 82 -2.77 -11.69 -3.43
CA GLN A 82 -3.32 -12.65 -4.39
C GLN A 82 -2.84 -12.40 -5.81
N ILE A 83 -2.73 -11.12 -6.23
CA ILE A 83 -2.15 -10.74 -7.52
C ILE A 83 -0.71 -11.27 -7.63
N PHE A 84 0.11 -11.05 -6.62
CA PHE A 84 1.48 -11.56 -6.59
C PHE A 84 1.54 -13.09 -6.65
N GLN A 85 0.69 -13.79 -5.90
CA GLN A 85 0.60 -15.27 -5.94
C GLN A 85 0.19 -15.78 -7.31
N LEU A 86 -0.75 -15.12 -8.00
CA LEU A 86 -1.12 -15.45 -9.37
C LEU A 86 0.03 -15.24 -10.34
N ALA A 87 0.80 -14.16 -10.18
CA ALA A 87 1.97 -13.90 -10.99
C ALA A 87 3.06 -14.97 -10.81
N VAL A 88 3.32 -15.39 -9.57
CA VAL A 88 4.24 -16.50 -9.28
C VAL A 88 3.74 -17.79 -9.93
N LYS A 89 2.45 -18.09 -9.81
CA LYS A 89 1.84 -19.27 -10.46
C LYS A 89 2.03 -19.24 -11.97
N TYR A 90 1.85 -18.09 -12.60
CA TYR A 90 2.04 -17.90 -14.03
C TYR A 90 3.47 -18.22 -14.47
N GLN A 91 4.49 -17.84 -13.68
CA GLN A 91 5.88 -18.16 -13.97
C GLN A 91 6.17 -19.66 -13.96
N VAL A 92 5.48 -20.42 -13.12
CA VAL A 92 5.67 -21.88 -13.00
C VAL A 92 4.83 -22.63 -14.02
N GLN A 93 3.60 -22.18 -14.22
CA GLN A 93 2.63 -22.81 -15.13
C GLN A 93 1.86 -21.71 -15.88
N PRO A 94 2.33 -21.31 -17.07
CA PRO A 94 1.66 -20.31 -17.87
C PRO A 94 0.24 -20.74 -18.25
N ASP A 95 -0.75 -19.88 -17.89
CA ASP A 95 -2.14 -20.04 -18.24
C ASP A 95 -2.65 -18.69 -18.73
N VAL A 96 -3.18 -18.62 -19.95
CA VAL A 96 -3.67 -17.40 -20.61
C VAL A 96 -4.76 -16.66 -19.82
N ARG A 97 -5.43 -17.35 -18.89
CA ARG A 97 -6.47 -16.76 -18.03
C ARG A 97 -5.88 -15.97 -16.85
N ILE A 98 -4.64 -16.25 -16.46
CA ILE A 98 -4.03 -15.62 -15.29
C ILE A 98 -3.77 -14.12 -15.49
N PRO A 99 -3.18 -13.65 -16.61
CA PRO A 99 -3.00 -12.22 -16.84
C PRO A 99 -4.32 -11.44 -16.82
N GLN A 100 -5.38 -11.98 -17.41
CA GLN A 100 -6.70 -11.35 -17.37
C GLN A 100 -7.23 -11.23 -15.94
N LYS A 101 -7.10 -12.27 -15.15
CA LYS A 101 -7.51 -12.26 -13.74
C LYS A 101 -6.68 -11.29 -12.90
N ILE A 102 -5.39 -11.14 -13.18
CA ILE A 102 -4.54 -10.13 -12.53
C ILE A 102 -5.06 -8.72 -12.84
N LEU A 103 -5.43 -8.43 -14.09
CA LEU A 103 -6.00 -7.13 -14.49
C LEU A 103 -7.29 -6.82 -13.71
N GLU A 104 -8.22 -7.77 -13.65
CA GLU A 104 -9.48 -7.63 -12.90
C GLU A 104 -9.22 -7.33 -11.40
N TYR A 105 -8.24 -8.00 -10.81
CA TYR A 105 -7.88 -7.76 -9.40
C TYR A 105 -7.17 -6.43 -9.19
N ILE A 106 -6.38 -5.95 -10.16
CA ILE A 106 -5.77 -4.61 -10.11
C ILE A 106 -6.85 -3.54 -10.15
N ASP A 107 -7.81 -3.65 -11.06
CA ASP A 107 -8.90 -2.69 -11.18
C ASP A 107 -9.73 -2.64 -9.87
N TRP A 108 -10.11 -3.81 -9.34
CA TRP A 108 -10.83 -3.88 -8.07
C TRP A 108 -10.02 -3.34 -6.89
N GLY A 109 -8.75 -3.69 -6.79
CA GLY A 109 -7.86 -3.20 -5.73
C GLY A 109 -7.64 -1.70 -5.79
N ALA A 110 -7.53 -1.13 -7.00
CA ALA A 110 -7.40 0.31 -7.23
C ALA A 110 -8.64 1.08 -6.77
N ASP A 111 -9.83 0.61 -7.17
CA ASP A 111 -11.10 1.21 -6.77
C ASP A 111 -11.28 1.17 -5.25
N ARG A 112 -10.94 0.05 -4.63
CA ARG A 112 -11.05 -0.11 -3.19
C ARG A 112 -10.08 0.79 -2.43
N GLU A 113 -8.84 0.88 -2.91
CA GLU A 113 -7.83 1.78 -2.35
C GLU A 113 -8.24 3.24 -2.47
N GLU A 114 -8.76 3.68 -3.63
CA GLU A 114 -9.26 5.04 -3.83
C GLU A 114 -10.35 5.39 -2.80
N GLN A 115 -11.30 4.50 -2.57
CA GLN A 115 -12.37 4.69 -1.60
C GLN A 115 -11.81 4.90 -0.18
N ILE A 116 -10.90 4.04 0.26
CA ILE A 116 -10.33 4.09 1.61
C ILE A 116 -9.48 5.36 1.78
N LEU A 117 -8.58 5.64 0.84
CA LEU A 117 -7.71 6.81 0.93
C LEU A 117 -8.50 8.12 0.82
N THR A 118 -9.56 8.17 0.03
CA THR A 118 -10.47 9.32 -0.01
C THR A 118 -11.14 9.53 1.34
N ALA A 119 -11.61 8.47 1.98
CA ALA A 119 -12.19 8.57 3.33
C ALA A 119 -11.17 9.07 4.36
N VAL A 120 -9.92 8.58 4.30
CA VAL A 120 -8.82 9.05 5.17
C VAL A 120 -8.53 10.52 4.96
N LEU A 121 -8.46 10.99 3.71
CA LEU A 121 -8.13 12.38 3.38
C LEU A 121 -9.26 13.36 3.71
N THR A 122 -10.50 12.90 3.71
CA THR A 122 -11.69 13.72 4.02
C THR A 122 -12.10 13.65 5.49
N ALA A 123 -11.54 12.73 6.26
CA ALA A 123 -11.77 12.64 7.69
C ALA A 123 -11.33 13.95 8.39
N PRO A 124 -12.09 14.44 9.38
CA PRO A 124 -11.66 15.58 10.19
C PRO A 124 -10.39 15.18 10.95
N TRP A 125 -9.30 15.86 10.64
CA TRP A 125 -8.05 15.66 11.38
C TRP A 125 -8.22 16.21 12.80
N PRO A 126 -7.77 15.46 13.84
CA PRO A 126 -7.76 15.98 15.20
C PRO A 126 -6.95 17.28 15.23
N ASP A 127 -7.47 18.30 15.93
CA ASP A 127 -6.78 19.56 16.10
C ASP A 127 -5.36 19.31 16.61
N ARG A 128 -4.34 19.67 15.82
CA ARG A 128 -2.92 19.44 16.14
C ARG A 128 -2.48 20.09 17.46
N LEU A 129 -3.30 20.99 17.99
CA LEU A 129 -3.05 21.69 19.25
C LEU A 129 -3.38 20.87 20.51
N THR A 130 -4.11 19.75 20.37
CA THR A 130 -4.45 18.86 21.49
C THR A 130 -3.61 17.60 21.59
N VAL A 131 -2.64 17.40 20.71
CA VAL A 131 -1.63 16.38 20.92
C VAL A 131 -0.80 16.83 22.13
N GLN A 132 -1.23 16.44 23.31
CA GLN A 132 -0.41 16.55 24.51
C GLN A 132 0.93 15.92 24.17
N ALA A 133 1.99 16.75 24.23
CA ALA A 133 3.33 16.25 24.14
C ALA A 133 3.39 15.03 25.06
N VAL A 134 3.65 13.87 24.50
CA VAL A 134 3.95 12.66 25.28
C VAL A 134 5.24 13.02 26.01
N SER A 135 5.05 13.61 27.19
CA SER A 135 6.11 14.08 28.05
C SER A 135 6.76 12.87 28.69
N GLY A 136 7.90 12.51 28.19
CA GLY A 136 8.83 11.68 28.90
C GLY A 136 9.57 10.70 27.99
N PRO A 137 10.90 10.69 28.08
CA PRO A 137 11.67 9.60 27.51
C PRO A 137 11.23 8.28 28.17
N PRO A 138 11.31 7.13 27.47
CA PRO A 138 10.95 5.84 28.04
C PRO A 138 11.75 5.62 29.33
N LYS A 139 11.05 5.54 30.45
CA LYS A 139 11.64 5.15 31.72
C LYS A 139 12.10 3.69 31.56
N ASN A 140 13.40 3.47 31.80
CA ASN A 140 14.06 2.19 31.99
C ASN A 140 14.61 1.48 30.73
N ALA A 141 15.80 1.93 30.36
CA ALA A 141 16.83 1.06 29.80
C ALA A 141 18.02 0.92 30.74
N ASN A 142 17.78 0.86 32.08
CA ASN A 142 18.81 0.50 33.06
C ASN A 142 18.32 -0.69 33.86
N GLY A 143 18.63 -1.91 33.41
CA GLY A 143 18.29 -3.11 34.16
C GLY A 143 18.64 -4.44 33.48
N ALA A 144 19.67 -4.48 32.64
CA ALA A 144 20.16 -5.76 32.12
C ALA A 144 21.63 -5.72 31.69
N ALA A 145 22.51 -5.22 32.56
CA ALA A 145 23.95 -5.28 32.33
C ALA A 145 24.69 -5.73 33.59
N GLU A 146 24.15 -6.74 34.30
CA GLU A 146 24.90 -7.46 35.32
C GLU A 146 24.38 -8.90 35.41
N ARG A 147 24.91 -9.77 34.55
CA ARG A 147 25.11 -11.22 34.80
C ARG A 147 25.66 -11.90 33.55
N CYS A 148 26.93 -11.74 33.29
CA CYS A 148 27.77 -12.72 32.60
C CYS A 148 29.22 -12.47 33.07
N LEU A 149 29.56 -13.09 34.17
CA LEU A 149 30.89 -13.57 34.52
C LEU A 149 30.73 -14.98 35.00
#